data_5cf67cb97dc160cc9c18a77a6bbaf4a1
#
_entry.id   5cf67cb97dc160cc9c18a77a6bbaf4a1
#
_cell.length_a   1.000
_cell.length_b   1.000
_cell.length_c   1.000
_cell.angle_alpha   90.00
_cell.angle_beta   90.00
_cell.angle_gamma   90.00
#
_symmetry.space_group_name_H-M   'P 1'
#
loop_
_entity.id
_entity.type
_entity.pdbx_description
1 polymer ?
#
loop_
_entity_poly.entity_id
_entity_poly.type
_entity_poly.pdbx_seq_one_letter_code
_entity_poly.pdbx_strand_id
1 'polypeptide(L)'
;VRTLARIGVVGVVVTLALAVAVLAHPDTAGDRRARLAITVTPSPSAVTPTETPTETPTDPLVVPTDETTALPEDDPSHDDPPPRRTVTVLMSGDLLWHDTVWASAHEDAVRRGEKQRFDFDQMFAAMKPIVESADLAICHEEVPFATDDQHLSSYPVFAAPPEIARWIGSMGWDACTTDSNHSIDQGYTGLVRTATLLEKAGVRHVGTFRSPAERRKPVILTTAQGVKVGIVGGTYSLNGFTLPPDQHWAVSMWDADNLIAQARAAKAAGADIVLVQYHGGDEYSRLPNAQQIALVRRLTASPAVDLVFAEHAHVVQPITKVNGKWVVYGMGNMVAQSDTVYPRAYEGISVRFTFSETRHGFRVTRAAYLPTSWNFYSPGNPIRVRPVVSALRNGVGDRARLLLAHRMTRLAVNGLNQHGDTTPGLRER
;
A
#
# COMPACT_ATOMS: atom_id res chain seq x y z
N VAL A 1 57.19 51.44 -23.06
CA VAL A 1 56.28 52.52 -22.63
C VAL A 1 54.87 52.14 -23.01
N ARG A 2 54.10 51.57 -22.11
CA ARG A 2 52.60 51.68 -22.03
C ARG A 2 52.13 51.04 -20.76
N THR A 3 51.46 51.83 -19.98
CA THR A 3 50.95 51.70 -18.65
C THR A 3 49.74 50.67 -18.60
N LEU A 4 49.81 49.75 -17.64
CA LEU A 4 48.67 48.83 -17.30
C LEU A 4 47.81 49.55 -16.27
N ALA A 5 46.53 49.78 -16.60
CA ALA A 5 45.52 50.23 -15.65
C ALA A 5 44.85 49.00 -15.02
N ARG A 6 44.92 48.88 -13.70
CA ARG A 6 44.18 47.88 -12.89
C ARG A 6 42.80 48.47 -12.58
N ILE A 7 41.75 47.79 -13.01
CA ILE A 7 40.38 48.03 -12.57
C ILE A 7 40.10 47.06 -11.43
N GLY A 8 39.89 47.61 -10.23
CA GLY A 8 39.45 46.86 -9.07
C GLY A 8 37.92 46.65 -9.10
N VAL A 9 37.48 45.40 -9.01
CA VAL A 9 36.08 45.07 -8.79
C VAL A 9 35.84 45.00 -7.29
N VAL A 10 35.05 45.95 -6.78
CA VAL A 10 34.55 45.93 -5.40
C VAL A 10 33.32 44.99 -5.35
N GLY A 11 33.48 43.85 -4.71
CA GLY A 11 32.36 42.97 -4.43
C GLY A 11 31.58 43.46 -3.22
N VAL A 12 30.31 43.82 -3.42
CA VAL A 12 29.36 44.09 -2.33
C VAL A 12 28.76 42.77 -1.90
N VAL A 13 29.14 42.31 -0.70
CA VAL A 13 28.49 41.19 -0.02
C VAL A 13 27.28 41.75 0.73
N VAL A 14 26.07 41.46 0.28
CA VAL A 14 24.83 41.75 1.02
C VAL A 14 24.52 40.53 1.89
N THR A 15 24.83 40.65 3.18
CA THR A 15 24.37 39.70 4.21
C THR A 15 22.96 40.06 4.62
N LEU A 16 21.97 39.21 4.23
CA LEU A 16 20.61 39.29 4.74
C LEU A 16 20.58 38.57 6.10
N ALA A 17 20.49 39.34 7.17
CA ALA A 17 20.18 38.80 8.50
C ALA A 17 18.65 38.65 8.64
N LEU A 18 18.14 37.41 8.68
CA LEU A 18 16.77 37.12 9.10
C LEU A 18 16.74 37.22 10.64
N ALA A 19 16.08 38.25 11.17
CA ALA A 19 15.72 38.32 12.58
C ALA A 19 14.47 37.49 12.81
N VAL A 20 14.60 36.33 13.50
CA VAL A 20 13.46 35.58 14.04
C VAL A 20 13.06 36.26 15.36
N ALA A 21 11.92 36.95 15.37
CA ALA A 21 11.32 37.47 16.60
C ALA A 21 10.60 36.33 17.32
N VAL A 22 11.21 35.84 18.40
CA VAL A 22 10.54 34.94 19.36
C VAL A 22 9.71 35.84 20.28
N LEU A 23 8.39 35.81 20.13
CA LEU A 23 7.44 36.39 21.07
C LEU A 23 7.30 35.44 22.26
N ALA A 24 7.99 35.76 23.35
CA ALA A 24 7.78 35.14 24.66
C ALA A 24 6.45 35.66 25.25
N HIS A 25 5.53 34.75 25.57
CA HIS A 25 4.37 35.04 26.42
C HIS A 25 4.70 34.64 27.86
N PRO A 26 4.32 35.46 28.85
CA PRO A 26 4.69 35.19 30.24
C PRO A 26 3.85 34.08 30.86
N ASP A 27 4.53 33.25 31.66
CA ASP A 27 3.98 32.27 32.57
C ASP A 27 2.98 32.89 33.56
N THR A 28 1.80 32.31 33.65
CA THR A 28 1.01 32.37 34.89
C THR A 28 0.77 30.95 35.39
N ALA A 29 1.46 30.61 36.45
CA ALA A 29 1.25 29.42 37.24
C ALA A 29 -0.15 29.43 37.89
N GLY A 30 -0.87 28.33 37.74
CA GLY A 30 -2.18 28.12 38.36
C GLY A 30 -2.48 26.62 38.42
N ASP A 31 -2.04 26.03 39.50
CA ASP A 31 -2.30 24.68 39.98
C ASP A 31 -3.78 24.32 40.00
N ARG A 32 -4.22 23.24 39.35
CA ARG A 32 -5.36 22.40 39.79
C ARG A 32 -5.29 21.01 39.13
N ARG A 33 -4.71 20.08 39.86
CA ARG A 33 -4.91 18.65 39.66
C ARG A 33 -6.34 18.28 40.00
N ALA A 34 -7.20 18.00 39.02
CA ALA A 34 -8.44 17.28 39.21
C ALA A 34 -8.21 15.80 38.88
N ARG A 35 -8.00 14.98 39.90
CA ARG A 35 -8.09 13.53 39.83
C ARG A 35 -9.56 13.15 39.74
N LEU A 36 -10.00 12.63 38.60
CA LEU A 36 -11.24 11.87 38.48
C LEU A 36 -10.97 10.44 38.97
N ALA A 37 -11.38 10.16 40.19
CA ALA A 37 -11.46 8.82 40.73
C ALA A 37 -12.74 8.15 40.19
N ILE A 38 -12.59 7.15 39.36
CA ILE A 38 -13.69 6.25 38.97
C ILE A 38 -13.74 5.15 40.04
N THR A 39 -14.77 5.24 40.89
CA THR A 39 -15.10 4.21 41.88
C THR A 39 -15.82 3.08 41.16
N VAL A 40 -15.18 1.91 41.06
CA VAL A 40 -15.82 0.68 40.59
C VAL A 40 -16.35 -0.04 41.80
N THR A 41 -17.64 -0.15 41.91
CA THR A 41 -18.32 -0.99 42.91
C THR A 41 -18.45 -2.41 42.38
N PRO A 42 -17.97 -3.45 43.06
CA PRO A 42 -18.24 -4.80 42.68
C PRO A 42 -19.58 -5.27 43.28
N SER A 43 -20.43 -5.83 42.47
CA SER A 43 -21.62 -6.57 42.94
C SER A 43 -21.35 -8.07 42.84
N PRO A 44 -21.58 -8.84 43.88
CA PRO A 44 -21.38 -10.29 43.86
C PRO A 44 -22.66 -11.01 43.54
N SER A 45 -22.59 -12.02 42.67
CA SER A 45 -23.55 -13.13 42.64
C SER A 45 -22.81 -14.42 42.33
N ALA A 46 -22.63 -15.17 43.38
CA ALA A 46 -22.24 -16.56 43.34
C ALA A 46 -23.45 -17.39 42.90
N VAL A 47 -23.23 -18.31 41.96
CA VAL A 47 -24.15 -19.43 41.71
C VAL A 47 -23.34 -20.71 41.80
N THR A 48 -23.74 -21.53 42.72
CA THR A 48 -23.24 -22.86 43.12
C THR A 48 -23.46 -23.89 42.01
N PRO A 49 -22.57 -24.88 41.83
CA PRO A 49 -22.79 -25.97 40.85
C PRO A 49 -23.72 -27.02 41.42
N THR A 50 -24.69 -27.43 40.62
CA THR A 50 -25.58 -28.57 40.88
C THR A 50 -25.11 -29.78 40.08
N GLU A 51 -25.11 -30.90 40.79
CA GLU A 51 -24.58 -32.21 40.47
C GLU A 51 -25.22 -32.91 39.28
N THR A 52 -24.41 -33.78 38.68
CA THR A 52 -24.72 -34.79 37.68
C THR A 52 -25.70 -35.84 38.20
N PRO A 53 -26.53 -36.47 37.36
CA PRO A 53 -26.78 -37.88 37.48
C PRO A 53 -26.30 -38.66 36.25
N THR A 54 -25.52 -39.66 36.56
CA THR A 54 -25.15 -40.83 35.77
C THR A 54 -26.36 -41.74 35.59
N GLU A 55 -26.70 -42.08 34.35
CA GLU A 55 -27.40 -43.33 34.07
C GLU A 55 -26.99 -43.89 32.70
N THR A 56 -26.44 -45.08 32.72
CA THR A 56 -26.29 -46.03 31.63
C THR A 56 -27.52 -46.91 31.58
N PRO A 57 -28.02 -47.25 30.42
CA PRO A 57 -28.37 -48.63 30.15
C PRO A 57 -27.81 -49.14 28.82
N THR A 58 -27.18 -50.27 28.94
CA THR A 58 -26.91 -51.28 27.90
C THR A 58 -28.20 -51.87 27.41
N ASP A 59 -28.37 -51.99 26.07
CA ASP A 59 -29.06 -53.09 25.44
C ASP A 59 -28.74 -53.22 23.92
N PRO A 60 -29.04 -54.36 23.27
CA PRO A 60 -28.00 -55.06 22.50
C PRO A 60 -28.14 -54.89 20.98
N LEU A 61 -27.05 -55.22 20.30
CA LEU A 61 -26.90 -55.36 18.86
C LEU A 61 -28.02 -56.23 18.22
N VAL A 62 -28.77 -55.59 17.31
CA VAL A 62 -29.53 -56.30 16.28
C VAL A 62 -28.84 -56.04 14.94
N VAL A 63 -28.29 -57.11 14.37
CA VAL A 63 -27.77 -57.15 13.00
C VAL A 63 -28.95 -57.41 12.06
N PRO A 64 -29.24 -56.57 11.08
CA PRO A 64 -30.07 -56.95 9.94
C PRO A 64 -29.20 -57.48 8.81
N THR A 65 -29.62 -58.64 8.36
CA THR A 65 -29.12 -59.39 7.23
C THR A 65 -29.29 -58.66 5.90
N ASP A 66 -28.34 -58.93 5.00
CA ASP A 66 -28.26 -58.60 3.59
C ASP A 66 -29.63 -58.49 2.87
N GLU A 67 -29.86 -57.30 2.30
CA GLU A 67 -30.62 -57.18 1.06
C GLU A 67 -29.73 -56.45 0.06
N THR A 68 -29.28 -57.17 -0.94
CA THR A 68 -28.59 -56.70 -2.14
C THR A 68 -29.56 -55.79 -2.91
N THR A 69 -29.50 -54.49 -2.62
CA THR A 69 -30.14 -53.48 -3.46
C THR A 69 -29.15 -53.06 -4.53
N ALA A 70 -29.47 -53.30 -5.78
CA ALA A 70 -28.74 -52.86 -6.96
C ALA A 70 -28.45 -51.35 -6.86
N LEU A 71 -27.18 -50.99 -7.06
CA LEU A 71 -26.76 -49.59 -7.19
C LEU A 71 -27.53 -48.97 -8.37
N PRO A 72 -28.10 -47.77 -8.22
CA PRO A 72 -28.64 -47.05 -9.37
C PRO A 72 -27.48 -46.76 -10.33
N GLU A 73 -27.71 -47.04 -11.62
CA GLU A 73 -26.80 -46.62 -12.71
C GLU A 73 -26.57 -45.12 -12.58
N ASP A 74 -25.30 -44.66 -12.59
CA ASP A 74 -24.89 -43.26 -12.66
C ASP A 74 -25.57 -42.63 -13.88
N ASP A 75 -26.50 -41.73 -13.63
CA ASP A 75 -27.06 -40.80 -14.62
C ASP A 75 -25.96 -39.77 -14.97
N PRO A 76 -25.43 -39.73 -16.21
CA PRO A 76 -24.35 -38.85 -16.59
C PRO A 76 -24.78 -37.36 -16.77
N SER A 77 -25.93 -36.97 -16.22
CA SER A 77 -26.46 -35.59 -16.33
C SER A 77 -26.37 -34.76 -15.04
N HIS A 78 -25.41 -35.02 -14.15
CA HIS A 78 -25.02 -34.03 -13.17
C HIS A 78 -24.09 -33.02 -13.83
N ASP A 79 -24.69 -31.92 -14.32
CA ASP A 79 -23.97 -30.70 -14.56
C ASP A 79 -23.32 -30.25 -13.24
N ASP A 80 -22.08 -30.66 -13.01
CA ASP A 80 -21.28 -30.13 -11.92
C ASP A 80 -21.27 -28.59 -12.03
N PRO A 81 -21.60 -27.87 -10.95
CA PRO A 81 -21.60 -26.41 -11.00
C PRO A 81 -20.23 -25.97 -11.47
N PRO A 82 -20.14 -24.99 -12.40
CA PRO A 82 -18.87 -24.55 -12.96
C PRO A 82 -17.88 -24.24 -11.83
N PRO A 83 -16.60 -24.56 -11.99
CA PRO A 83 -15.60 -24.35 -10.95
C PRO A 83 -15.61 -22.90 -10.51
N ARG A 84 -15.70 -22.67 -9.21
CA ARG A 84 -15.76 -21.32 -8.63
C ARG A 84 -14.48 -20.58 -8.96
N ARG A 85 -14.59 -19.38 -9.57
CA ARG A 85 -13.44 -18.54 -9.92
C ARG A 85 -12.72 -18.07 -8.66
N THR A 86 -11.40 -18.04 -8.74
CA THR A 86 -10.54 -17.55 -7.66
C THR A 86 -9.54 -16.58 -8.27
N VAL A 87 -9.30 -15.44 -7.60
CA VAL A 87 -8.31 -14.45 -8.02
C VAL A 87 -7.43 -14.05 -6.85
N THR A 88 -6.14 -13.94 -7.10
CA THR A 88 -5.14 -13.45 -6.16
C THR A 88 -4.71 -12.04 -6.55
N VAL A 89 -4.88 -11.09 -5.63
CA VAL A 89 -4.45 -9.70 -5.81
C VAL A 89 -3.28 -9.42 -4.88
N LEU A 90 -2.20 -8.87 -5.42
CA LEU A 90 -1.04 -8.36 -4.68
C LEU A 90 -1.04 -6.84 -4.74
N MET A 91 -0.79 -6.17 -3.62
CA MET A 91 -0.59 -4.73 -3.52
C MET A 91 0.73 -4.47 -2.80
N SER A 92 1.49 -3.46 -3.26
CA SER A 92 2.77 -3.06 -2.69
C SER A 92 2.75 -1.57 -2.34
N GLY A 93 3.53 -1.18 -1.33
CA GLY A 93 3.59 0.20 -0.86
C GLY A 93 4.32 1.17 -1.79
N ASP A 94 4.70 2.32 -1.26
CA ASP A 94 5.17 3.49 -2.00
C ASP A 94 6.45 3.20 -2.80
N LEU A 95 6.40 3.44 -4.10
CA LEU A 95 7.58 3.60 -4.96
C LEU A 95 7.96 5.08 -4.93
N LEU A 96 8.91 5.42 -4.07
CA LEU A 96 9.34 6.80 -3.82
C LEU A 96 10.79 7.00 -4.27
N TRP A 97 10.94 7.59 -5.44
CA TRP A 97 12.19 7.65 -6.20
C TRP A 97 13.08 8.84 -5.80
N HIS A 98 13.70 8.76 -4.62
CA HIS A 98 14.74 9.70 -4.22
C HIS A 98 15.99 9.59 -5.11
N ASP A 99 16.82 10.62 -5.11
CA ASP A 99 18.06 10.70 -5.89
C ASP A 99 19.03 9.53 -5.63
N THR A 100 19.15 9.12 -4.40
CA THR A 100 19.97 7.95 -4.00
C THR A 100 19.40 6.61 -4.48
N VAL A 101 18.08 6.51 -4.70
CA VAL A 101 17.46 5.32 -5.28
C VAL A 101 17.87 5.17 -6.74
N TRP A 102 17.70 6.24 -7.55
CA TRP A 102 18.14 6.15 -8.94
C TRP A 102 19.66 6.26 -9.12
N ALA A 103 20.42 6.84 -8.16
CA ALA A 103 21.87 6.72 -8.13
C ALA A 103 22.31 5.25 -7.92
N SER A 104 21.61 4.49 -7.07
CA SER A 104 21.83 3.05 -6.92
C SER A 104 21.58 2.27 -8.23
N ALA A 105 20.50 2.60 -8.94
CA ALA A 105 20.19 1.98 -10.23
C ALA A 105 21.21 2.37 -11.31
N HIS A 106 21.75 3.60 -11.27
CA HIS A 106 22.84 4.00 -12.15
C HIS A 106 24.11 3.21 -11.88
N GLU A 107 24.47 3.03 -10.61
CA GLU A 107 25.65 2.23 -10.24
C GLU A 107 25.53 0.78 -10.74
N ASP A 108 24.31 0.19 -10.63
CA ASP A 108 24.07 -1.15 -11.16
C ASP A 108 24.22 -1.21 -12.69
N ALA A 109 23.69 -0.23 -13.43
CA ALA A 109 23.86 -0.13 -14.88
C ALA A 109 25.32 -0.04 -15.30
N VAL A 110 26.12 0.79 -14.63
CA VAL A 110 27.55 0.93 -14.86
C VAL A 110 28.30 -0.37 -14.59
N ARG A 111 28.02 -1.03 -13.47
CA ARG A 111 28.66 -2.31 -13.09
C ARG A 111 28.40 -3.43 -14.08
N ARG A 112 27.23 -3.42 -14.71
CA ARG A 112 26.81 -4.42 -15.68
C ARG A 112 27.20 -4.07 -17.12
N GLY A 113 27.73 -2.86 -17.35
CA GLY A 113 28.04 -2.37 -18.69
C GLY A 113 26.79 -2.15 -19.55
N GLU A 114 25.66 -1.79 -18.92
CA GLU A 114 24.41 -1.54 -19.63
C GLU A 114 24.50 -0.26 -20.46
N LYS A 115 23.77 -0.23 -21.58
CA LYS A 115 23.68 0.97 -22.42
C LYS A 115 22.73 2.02 -21.83
N GLN A 116 21.73 1.59 -21.10
CA GLN A 116 20.79 2.44 -20.41
C GLN A 116 21.41 3.07 -19.16
N ARG A 117 20.96 4.25 -18.78
CA ARG A 117 21.51 5.00 -17.64
C ARG A 117 21.20 4.33 -16.30
N PHE A 118 20.04 3.68 -16.17
CA PHE A 118 19.55 3.09 -14.93
C PHE A 118 19.18 1.62 -15.12
N ASP A 119 19.59 0.76 -14.17
CA ASP A 119 19.17 -0.65 -14.04
C ASP A 119 18.49 -0.83 -12.69
N PHE A 120 17.16 -0.88 -12.68
CA PHE A 120 16.35 -1.13 -11.49
C PHE A 120 16.15 -2.63 -11.22
N ASP A 121 16.47 -3.53 -12.16
CA ASP A 121 16.21 -4.97 -12.06
C ASP A 121 16.93 -5.58 -10.87
N GLN A 122 18.20 -5.20 -10.65
CA GLN A 122 18.99 -5.73 -9.55
C GLN A 122 18.46 -5.35 -8.18
N MET A 123 17.89 -4.16 -8.08
CA MET A 123 17.31 -3.64 -6.83
C MET A 123 16.13 -4.49 -6.38
N PHE A 124 15.32 -4.96 -7.31
CA PHE A 124 14.07 -5.67 -7.05
C PHE A 124 14.08 -7.14 -7.50
N ALA A 125 15.23 -7.71 -7.86
CA ALA A 125 15.32 -9.07 -8.37
C ALA A 125 14.63 -10.12 -7.49
N ALA A 126 14.69 -9.96 -6.16
CA ALA A 126 14.04 -10.87 -5.21
C ALA A 126 12.51 -10.67 -5.13
N MET A 127 11.99 -9.52 -5.57
CA MET A 127 10.55 -9.20 -5.53
C MET A 127 9.83 -9.60 -6.83
N LYS A 128 10.51 -9.61 -7.96
CA LYS A 128 9.90 -9.90 -9.26
C LYS A 128 9.09 -11.20 -9.28
N PRO A 129 9.60 -12.37 -8.84
CA PRO A 129 8.80 -13.59 -8.82
C PRO A 129 7.56 -13.53 -7.92
N ILE A 130 7.60 -12.65 -6.88
CA ILE A 130 6.48 -12.45 -5.97
C ILE A 130 5.37 -11.65 -6.66
N VAL A 131 5.75 -10.60 -7.40
CA VAL A 131 4.84 -9.77 -8.19
C VAL A 131 4.19 -10.61 -9.28
N GLU A 132 4.99 -11.31 -10.10
CA GLU A 132 4.53 -12.15 -11.21
C GLU A 132 3.66 -13.34 -10.76
N SER A 133 3.69 -13.73 -9.48
CA SER A 133 2.89 -14.85 -8.95
C SER A 133 1.46 -14.48 -8.57
N ALA A 134 1.05 -13.22 -8.74
CA ALA A 134 -0.33 -12.78 -8.54
C ALA A 134 -1.11 -12.81 -9.86
N ASP A 135 -2.43 -13.00 -9.77
CA ASP A 135 -3.33 -12.86 -10.94
C ASP A 135 -3.56 -11.38 -11.30
N LEU A 136 -3.35 -10.49 -10.34
CA LEU A 136 -3.37 -9.04 -10.47
C LEU A 136 -2.40 -8.43 -9.46
N ALA A 137 -1.41 -7.67 -9.94
CA ALA A 137 -0.45 -6.96 -9.10
C ALA A 137 -0.61 -5.44 -9.24
N ILE A 138 -0.68 -4.75 -8.09
CA ILE A 138 -0.91 -3.30 -8.00
C ILE A 138 0.27 -2.67 -7.26
N CYS A 139 0.90 -1.64 -7.86
CA CYS A 139 1.88 -0.77 -7.21
C CYS A 139 1.27 0.58 -6.83
N HIS A 140 1.99 1.35 -6.04
CA HIS A 140 1.75 2.78 -5.85
C HIS A 140 2.95 3.55 -6.41
N GLU A 141 2.75 4.26 -7.53
CA GLU A 141 3.73 5.17 -8.10
C GLU A 141 3.48 6.56 -7.54
N GLU A 142 4.26 6.92 -6.53
CA GLU A 142 3.96 8.09 -5.71
C GLU A 142 4.34 9.41 -6.39
N VAL A 143 5.35 9.40 -7.28
CA VAL A 143 5.93 10.63 -7.82
C VAL A 143 5.88 10.68 -9.35
N PRO A 144 5.74 11.88 -9.96
CA PRO A 144 5.67 12.00 -11.40
C PRO A 144 7.02 11.75 -12.06
N PHE A 145 6.98 11.26 -13.31
CA PHE A 145 8.17 11.09 -14.12
C PHE A 145 8.62 12.41 -14.75
N ALA A 146 9.93 12.59 -14.85
CA ALA A 146 10.59 13.70 -15.52
C ALA A 146 10.33 13.71 -17.04
N THR A 147 10.66 14.80 -17.70
CA THR A 147 10.60 14.91 -19.16
C THR A 147 11.60 13.95 -19.81
N ASP A 148 12.79 13.88 -19.23
CA ASP A 148 13.90 13.04 -19.63
C ASP A 148 14.87 12.87 -18.44
N ASP A 149 15.94 12.16 -18.62
CA ASP A 149 16.95 11.87 -17.60
C ASP A 149 17.89 13.04 -17.25
N GLN A 150 17.76 14.20 -17.91
CA GLN A 150 18.50 15.42 -17.61
C GLN A 150 17.75 16.35 -16.63
N HIS A 151 16.42 16.15 -16.48
CA HIS A 151 15.54 16.99 -15.67
C HIS A 151 15.02 16.25 -14.44
N LEU A 152 15.88 15.46 -13.79
CA LEU A 152 15.52 14.73 -12.58
C LEU A 152 15.57 15.62 -11.35
N SER A 153 14.64 15.41 -10.44
CA SER A 153 14.65 16.04 -9.12
C SER A 153 14.13 15.09 -8.03
N SER A 154 14.64 15.27 -6.82
CA SER A 154 14.27 14.53 -5.62
C SER A 154 13.44 15.41 -4.70
N TYR A 155 13.29 14.99 -3.43
CA TYR A 155 12.57 15.74 -2.42
C TYR A 155 13.01 17.23 -2.39
N PRO A 156 12.08 18.20 -2.20
CA PRO A 156 10.65 18.03 -1.92
C PRO A 156 9.73 18.02 -3.17
N VAL A 157 10.24 18.27 -4.37
CA VAL A 157 9.48 18.34 -5.62
C VAL A 157 10.09 17.33 -6.61
N PHE A 158 9.43 16.21 -6.75
CA PHE A 158 9.97 15.07 -7.48
C PHE A 158 9.80 15.15 -8.99
N ALA A 159 10.77 14.60 -9.69
CA ALA A 159 10.74 14.24 -11.11
C ALA A 159 11.60 13.01 -11.31
N ALA A 160 11.00 11.84 -11.29
CA ALA A 160 11.69 10.54 -11.34
C ALA A 160 12.12 10.16 -12.77
N PRO A 161 13.14 9.29 -12.95
CA PRO A 161 13.55 8.80 -14.25
C PRO A 161 12.37 8.20 -15.04
N PRO A 162 12.11 8.63 -16.29
CA PRO A 162 10.97 8.14 -17.07
C PRO A 162 11.07 6.66 -17.46
N GLU A 163 12.28 6.08 -17.43
CA GLU A 163 12.54 4.66 -17.66
C GLU A 163 11.85 3.74 -16.65
N ILE A 164 11.55 4.27 -15.45
CA ILE A 164 10.86 3.55 -14.39
C ILE A 164 9.51 3.01 -14.87
N ALA A 165 8.78 3.75 -15.70
CA ALA A 165 7.50 3.27 -16.22
C ALA A 165 7.63 1.93 -16.97
N ARG A 166 8.66 1.80 -17.85
CA ARG A 166 8.93 0.56 -18.56
C ARG A 166 9.38 -0.55 -17.61
N TRP A 167 10.21 -0.18 -16.63
CA TRP A 167 10.66 -1.11 -15.60
C TRP A 167 9.47 -1.64 -14.76
N ILE A 168 8.53 -0.80 -14.34
CA ILE A 168 7.30 -1.20 -13.64
C ILE A 168 6.55 -2.28 -14.44
N GLY A 169 6.34 -2.05 -15.75
CA GLY A 169 5.70 -3.05 -16.62
C GLY A 169 6.50 -4.35 -16.70
N SER A 170 7.84 -4.27 -16.78
CA SER A 170 8.71 -5.45 -16.84
C SER A 170 8.75 -6.26 -15.54
N MET A 171 8.41 -5.65 -14.42
CA MET A 171 8.28 -6.30 -13.12
C MET A 171 7.00 -7.14 -12.98
N GLY A 172 6.02 -6.94 -13.87
CA GLY A 172 4.75 -7.65 -13.85
C GLY A 172 3.64 -6.97 -13.07
N TRP A 173 3.76 -5.67 -12.77
CA TRP A 173 2.61 -4.92 -12.24
C TRP A 173 1.61 -4.60 -13.35
N ASP A 174 0.32 -4.81 -13.07
CA ASP A 174 -0.79 -4.59 -13.99
C ASP A 174 -1.38 -3.18 -13.86
N ALA A 175 -1.31 -2.62 -12.66
CA ALA A 175 -1.77 -1.26 -12.37
C ALA A 175 -0.89 -0.59 -11.32
N CYS A 176 -0.84 0.76 -11.36
CA CYS A 176 -0.34 1.59 -10.26
C CYS A 176 -1.36 2.66 -9.89
N THR A 177 -1.60 2.83 -8.60
CA THR A 177 -2.23 4.05 -8.10
C THR A 177 -1.23 5.19 -8.20
N THR A 178 -1.67 6.36 -8.64
CA THR A 178 -0.83 7.54 -8.93
C THR A 178 -1.36 8.80 -8.25
N ASP A 179 -2.39 8.64 -7.44
CA ASP A 179 -3.01 9.67 -6.63
C ASP A 179 -2.28 9.79 -5.29
N SER A 180 -1.30 10.66 -5.25
CA SER A 180 -0.49 10.98 -4.06
C SER A 180 -0.47 12.48 -3.81
N ASN A 181 0.11 12.91 -2.68
CA ASN A 181 0.42 14.32 -2.45
C ASN A 181 1.45 14.87 -3.44
N HIS A 182 2.22 14.00 -4.13
CA HIS A 182 3.21 14.35 -5.17
C HIS A 182 2.67 14.26 -6.60
N SER A 183 1.40 13.88 -6.82
CA SER A 183 0.82 13.66 -8.16
C SER A 183 1.06 14.78 -9.16
N ILE A 184 1.19 16.03 -8.68
CA ILE A 184 1.36 17.22 -9.52
C ILE A 184 2.65 17.99 -9.24
N ASP A 185 3.68 17.37 -8.71
CA ASP A 185 4.99 18.00 -8.52
C ASP A 185 5.58 18.56 -9.83
N GLN A 186 5.23 17.96 -10.96
CA GLN A 186 5.56 18.41 -12.31
C GLN A 186 4.36 19.02 -13.04
N GLY A 187 3.38 19.53 -12.29
CA GLY A 187 2.14 20.10 -12.81
C GLY A 187 1.28 19.07 -13.55
N TYR A 188 0.22 19.56 -14.20
CA TYR A 188 -0.66 18.71 -14.98
C TYR A 188 0.05 17.98 -16.13
N THR A 189 1.03 18.63 -16.77
CA THR A 189 1.81 17.99 -17.85
C THR A 189 2.64 16.81 -17.33
N GLY A 190 3.18 16.88 -16.11
CA GLY A 190 3.87 15.77 -15.44
C GLY A 190 2.92 14.61 -15.15
N LEU A 191 1.74 14.91 -14.62
CA LEU A 191 0.68 13.93 -14.39
C LEU A 191 0.31 13.20 -15.69
N VAL A 192 0.04 13.93 -16.77
CA VAL A 192 -0.31 13.36 -18.08
C VAL A 192 0.82 12.49 -18.63
N ARG A 193 2.08 12.93 -18.44
CA ARG A 193 3.27 12.17 -18.86
C ARG A 193 3.38 10.86 -18.11
N THR A 194 3.27 10.90 -16.78
CA THR A 194 3.34 9.73 -15.89
C THR A 194 2.29 8.69 -16.27
N ALA A 195 1.02 9.10 -16.35
CA ALA A 195 -0.07 8.25 -16.80
C ALA A 195 0.16 7.65 -18.19
N THR A 196 0.66 8.47 -19.13
CA THR A 196 0.91 8.02 -20.51
C THR A 196 2.06 7.02 -20.60
N LEU A 197 3.13 7.21 -19.82
CA LEU A 197 4.28 6.30 -19.82
C LEU A 197 3.93 4.95 -19.19
N LEU A 198 3.16 4.94 -18.10
CA LEU A 198 2.65 3.72 -17.49
C LEU A 198 1.77 2.94 -18.48
N GLU A 199 0.81 3.59 -19.13
CA GLU A 199 -0.06 2.95 -20.12
C GLU A 199 0.73 2.39 -21.33
N LYS A 200 1.76 3.09 -21.80
CA LYS A 200 2.66 2.59 -22.83
C LYS A 200 3.46 1.35 -22.39
N ALA A 201 3.71 1.23 -21.10
CA ALA A 201 4.36 0.06 -20.51
C ALA A 201 3.39 -1.10 -20.21
N GLY A 202 2.10 -0.95 -20.54
CA GLY A 202 1.07 -1.94 -20.26
C GLY A 202 0.47 -1.87 -18.86
N VAL A 203 0.80 -0.82 -18.08
CA VAL A 203 0.37 -0.65 -16.70
C VAL A 203 -0.75 0.39 -16.61
N ARG A 204 -1.89 0.02 -16.03
CA ARG A 204 -3.01 0.94 -15.82
C ARG A 204 -2.72 1.93 -14.70
N HIS A 205 -2.86 3.23 -14.95
CA HIS A 205 -2.83 4.23 -13.88
C HIS A 205 -4.22 4.40 -13.25
N VAL A 206 -4.25 4.71 -11.96
CA VAL A 206 -5.47 4.87 -11.16
C VAL A 206 -5.36 6.15 -10.33
N GLY A 207 -6.48 6.86 -10.17
CA GLY A 207 -6.60 8.01 -9.27
C GLY A 207 -6.18 9.35 -9.87
N THR A 208 -5.40 9.35 -10.97
CA THR A 208 -5.11 10.54 -11.78
C THR A 208 -5.71 10.40 -13.18
N PHE A 209 -6.00 11.50 -13.86
CA PHE A 209 -6.74 11.50 -15.11
C PHE A 209 -6.20 12.52 -16.10
N ARG A 210 -6.16 12.16 -17.39
CA ARG A 210 -5.69 13.00 -18.50
C ARG A 210 -6.82 13.81 -19.17
N SER A 211 -8.07 13.51 -18.81
CA SER A 211 -9.24 14.22 -19.33
C SER A 211 -10.48 14.02 -18.47
N PRO A 212 -11.48 14.90 -18.52
CA PRO A 212 -12.78 14.69 -17.88
C PRO A 212 -13.49 13.41 -18.36
N ALA A 213 -13.26 13.00 -19.60
CA ALA A 213 -13.81 11.76 -20.15
C ALA A 213 -13.19 10.53 -19.51
N GLU A 214 -11.87 10.55 -19.26
CA GLU A 214 -11.16 9.49 -18.54
C GLU A 214 -11.61 9.40 -17.07
N ARG A 215 -11.76 10.55 -16.39
CA ARG A 215 -12.27 10.61 -15.00
C ARG A 215 -13.63 9.91 -14.82
N ARG A 216 -14.47 9.92 -15.84
CA ARG A 216 -15.80 9.28 -15.79
C ARG A 216 -15.78 7.78 -16.08
N LYS A 217 -14.64 7.22 -16.51
CA LYS A 217 -14.51 5.79 -16.84
C LYS A 217 -13.91 5.04 -15.65
N PRO A 218 -14.64 4.10 -15.04
CA PRO A 218 -14.05 3.25 -14.00
C PRO A 218 -12.85 2.47 -14.53
N VAL A 219 -11.79 2.36 -13.74
CA VAL A 219 -10.66 1.48 -14.04
C VAL A 219 -11.05 0.07 -13.60
N ILE A 220 -11.18 -0.83 -14.57
CA ILE A 220 -11.51 -2.25 -14.37
C ILE A 220 -10.51 -3.08 -15.16
N LEU A 221 -9.83 -4.01 -14.47
CA LEU A 221 -8.98 -5.00 -15.09
C LEU A 221 -9.68 -6.37 -15.06
N THR A 222 -9.53 -7.12 -16.15
CA THR A 222 -10.07 -8.48 -16.24
C THR A 222 -8.91 -9.46 -16.16
N THR A 223 -8.94 -10.33 -15.16
CA THR A 223 -7.91 -11.36 -14.97
C THR A 223 -8.09 -12.52 -15.96
N ALA A 224 -7.09 -13.39 -16.06
CA ALA A 224 -7.16 -14.58 -16.91
C ALA A 224 -8.34 -15.50 -16.56
N GLN A 225 -8.80 -15.47 -15.31
CA GLN A 225 -9.96 -16.23 -14.83
C GLN A 225 -11.31 -15.55 -15.17
N GLY A 226 -11.28 -14.42 -15.90
CA GLY A 226 -12.46 -13.64 -16.25
C GLY A 226 -13.07 -12.85 -15.09
N VAL A 227 -12.32 -12.68 -13.96
CA VAL A 227 -12.76 -11.86 -12.82
C VAL A 227 -12.44 -10.39 -13.10
N LYS A 228 -13.45 -9.53 -12.96
CA LYS A 228 -13.33 -8.09 -13.19
C LYS A 228 -13.06 -7.37 -11.87
N VAL A 229 -11.90 -6.77 -11.74
CA VAL A 229 -11.46 -6.04 -10.55
C VAL A 229 -11.45 -4.54 -10.83
N GLY A 230 -12.33 -3.79 -10.18
CA GLY A 230 -12.35 -2.33 -10.18
C GLY A 230 -11.34 -1.79 -9.17
N ILE A 231 -10.59 -0.76 -9.55
CA ILE A 231 -9.63 -0.09 -8.66
C ILE A 231 -10.00 1.40 -8.62
N VAL A 232 -10.10 1.94 -7.42
CA VAL A 232 -10.42 3.34 -7.13
C VAL A 232 -9.34 3.90 -6.21
N GLY A 233 -8.90 5.13 -6.45
CA GLY A 233 -7.89 5.78 -5.63
C GLY A 233 -8.22 7.24 -5.32
N GLY A 234 -7.62 7.79 -4.24
CA GLY A 234 -7.73 9.21 -3.89
C GLY A 234 -6.74 9.66 -2.83
N THR A 235 -6.15 10.84 -3.04
CA THR A 235 -5.18 11.46 -2.12
C THR A 235 -5.77 12.53 -1.23
N TYR A 236 -5.18 12.73 -0.05
CA TYR A 236 -5.61 13.73 0.93
C TYR A 236 -5.17 15.15 0.55
N SER A 237 -4.11 15.32 -0.21
CA SER A 237 -3.45 16.60 -0.44
C SER A 237 -2.69 16.61 -1.78
N LEU A 238 -2.23 17.79 -2.18
CA LEU A 238 -1.34 18.04 -3.30
C LEU A 238 -0.15 18.91 -2.86
N ASN A 239 0.29 18.79 -1.60
CA ASN A 239 1.44 19.51 -1.02
C ASN A 239 1.38 21.03 -1.21
N GLY A 240 0.18 21.61 -1.17
CA GLY A 240 -0.02 23.04 -1.39
C GLY A 240 -0.02 23.47 -2.86
N PHE A 241 0.26 22.58 -3.78
CA PHE A 241 0.04 22.83 -5.20
C PHE A 241 -1.46 22.82 -5.52
N THR A 242 -1.84 23.58 -6.52
CA THR A 242 -3.24 23.66 -6.99
C THR A 242 -3.31 23.41 -8.50
N LEU A 243 -4.33 22.66 -8.89
CA LEU A 243 -4.70 22.57 -10.31
C LEU A 243 -5.56 23.76 -10.71
N PRO A 244 -5.48 24.23 -11.97
CA PRO A 244 -6.43 25.20 -12.50
C PRO A 244 -7.89 24.75 -12.25
N PRO A 245 -8.85 25.68 -12.05
CA PRO A 245 -10.24 25.33 -11.74
C PRO A 245 -10.91 24.40 -12.76
N ASP A 246 -10.53 24.49 -14.01
CA ASP A 246 -11.01 23.64 -15.11
C ASP A 246 -10.32 22.25 -15.15
N GLN A 247 -9.34 22.01 -14.29
CA GLN A 247 -8.58 20.75 -14.21
C GLN A 247 -8.69 20.04 -12.85
N HIS A 248 -9.51 20.49 -11.92
CA HIS A 248 -9.69 19.86 -10.59
C HIS A 248 -10.11 18.38 -10.66
N TRP A 249 -10.63 17.95 -11.80
CA TRP A 249 -10.94 16.54 -12.09
C TRP A 249 -9.70 15.67 -12.27
N ALA A 250 -8.50 16.25 -12.51
CA ALA A 250 -7.30 15.51 -12.91
C ALA A 250 -6.74 14.62 -11.78
N VAL A 251 -7.01 14.92 -10.52
CA VAL A 251 -6.63 14.10 -9.37
C VAL A 251 -7.86 13.75 -8.55
N SER A 252 -7.97 12.51 -8.15
CA SER A 252 -9.00 12.04 -7.22
C SER A 252 -8.61 12.41 -5.80
N MET A 253 -9.50 13.11 -5.10
CA MET A 253 -9.32 13.40 -3.67
C MET A 253 -9.99 12.32 -2.81
N TRP A 254 -9.48 12.07 -1.61
CA TRP A 254 -9.89 11.00 -0.71
C TRP A 254 -11.24 11.22 0.00
N ASP A 255 -12.05 12.13 -0.48
CA ASP A 255 -13.40 12.30 0.04
C ASP A 255 -14.21 10.99 -0.06
N ALA A 256 -14.83 10.58 1.04
CA ALA A 256 -15.51 9.29 1.12
C ALA A 256 -16.68 9.16 0.13
N ASP A 257 -17.44 10.25 -0.12
CA ASP A 257 -18.55 10.22 -1.04
C ASP A 257 -18.06 10.11 -2.48
N ASN A 258 -16.95 10.80 -2.82
CA ASN A 258 -16.28 10.69 -4.09
C ASN A 258 -15.79 9.24 -4.34
N LEU A 259 -15.06 8.64 -3.38
CA LEU A 259 -14.53 7.27 -3.52
C LEU A 259 -15.66 6.22 -3.59
N ILE A 260 -16.72 6.37 -2.79
CA ILE A 260 -17.88 5.49 -2.84
C ILE A 260 -18.64 5.64 -4.17
N ALA A 261 -18.76 6.87 -4.70
CA ALA A 261 -19.38 7.09 -6.02
C ALA A 261 -18.61 6.40 -7.13
N GLN A 262 -17.27 6.49 -7.12
CA GLN A 262 -16.41 5.76 -8.06
C GLN A 262 -16.54 4.23 -7.91
N ALA A 263 -16.57 3.73 -6.67
CA ALA A 263 -16.75 2.30 -6.40
C ALA A 263 -18.12 1.79 -6.92
N ARG A 264 -19.18 2.57 -6.72
CA ARG A 264 -20.51 2.27 -7.29
C ARG A 264 -20.50 2.28 -8.81
N ALA A 265 -19.82 3.24 -9.42
CA ALA A 265 -19.67 3.30 -10.88
C ALA A 265 -18.91 2.06 -11.41
N ALA A 266 -17.86 1.61 -10.71
CA ALA A 266 -17.14 0.39 -11.06
C ALA A 266 -18.05 -0.86 -10.97
N LYS A 267 -18.84 -1.00 -9.89
CA LYS A 267 -19.82 -2.09 -9.77
C LYS A 267 -20.88 -2.03 -10.87
N ALA A 268 -21.41 -0.84 -11.16
CA ALA A 268 -22.40 -0.65 -12.26
C ALA A 268 -21.82 -0.98 -13.64
N ALA A 269 -20.52 -0.77 -13.84
CA ALA A 269 -19.79 -1.15 -15.06
C ALA A 269 -19.39 -2.64 -15.09
N GLY A 270 -19.83 -3.43 -14.09
CA GLY A 270 -19.67 -4.88 -14.04
C GLY A 270 -18.42 -5.38 -13.32
N ALA A 271 -17.81 -4.59 -12.42
CA ALA A 271 -16.74 -5.08 -11.59
C ALA A 271 -17.26 -6.11 -10.56
N ASP A 272 -16.67 -7.28 -10.55
CA ASP A 272 -16.93 -8.35 -9.57
C ASP A 272 -16.41 -7.97 -8.18
N ILE A 273 -15.23 -7.35 -8.14
CA ILE A 273 -14.52 -6.91 -6.93
C ILE A 273 -14.16 -5.45 -7.11
N VAL A 274 -14.27 -4.64 -6.04
CA VAL A 274 -13.81 -3.25 -6.03
C VAL A 274 -12.85 -3.02 -4.87
N LEU A 275 -11.63 -2.64 -5.19
CA LEU A 275 -10.57 -2.26 -4.28
C LEU A 275 -10.52 -0.74 -4.21
N VAL A 276 -10.51 -0.19 -3.00
CA VAL A 276 -10.39 1.26 -2.80
C VAL A 276 -9.07 1.56 -2.10
N GLN A 277 -8.24 2.33 -2.78
CA GLN A 277 -7.01 2.87 -2.25
C GLN A 277 -7.27 4.27 -1.69
N TYR A 278 -6.54 4.67 -0.65
CA TYR A 278 -6.36 6.06 -0.30
C TYR A 278 -4.89 6.35 0.06
N HIS A 279 -4.43 7.54 -0.34
CA HIS A 279 -3.12 8.04 0.01
C HIS A 279 -3.28 9.13 1.07
N GLY A 280 -2.84 8.86 2.31
CA GLY A 280 -2.97 9.81 3.41
C GLY A 280 -2.79 9.20 4.79
N GLY A 281 -2.70 10.06 5.78
CA GLY A 281 -2.40 9.74 7.18
C GLY A 281 -1.33 10.67 7.72
N ASP A 282 -0.69 10.30 8.83
CA ASP A 282 0.46 11.02 9.38
C ASP A 282 1.74 10.27 9.01
N GLU A 283 2.67 10.96 8.33
CA GLU A 283 3.96 10.39 7.99
C GLU A 283 4.68 9.85 9.24
N TYR A 284 5.33 8.70 9.07
CA TYR A 284 6.10 7.98 10.09
C TYR A 284 5.30 7.54 11.32
N SER A 285 3.98 7.75 11.34
CA SER A 285 3.09 7.22 12.37
C SER A 285 2.74 5.75 12.10
N ARG A 286 2.96 4.89 13.08
CA ARG A 286 2.66 3.45 12.97
C ARG A 286 1.21 3.10 13.27
N LEU A 287 0.41 4.07 13.68
CA LEU A 287 -1.02 3.91 13.92
C LEU A 287 -1.80 4.87 13.03
N PRO A 288 -2.97 4.46 12.54
CA PRO A 288 -3.81 5.34 11.74
C PRO A 288 -4.35 6.48 12.59
N ASN A 289 -4.43 7.67 12.01
CA ASN A 289 -5.03 8.84 12.64
C ASN A 289 -6.57 8.78 12.58
N ALA A 290 -7.21 9.74 13.24
CA ALA A 290 -8.67 9.81 13.32
C ALA A 290 -9.35 9.98 11.94
N GLN A 291 -8.70 10.69 11.00
CA GLN A 291 -9.23 10.90 9.66
C GLN A 291 -9.21 9.60 8.84
N GLN A 292 -8.10 8.84 8.89
CA GLN A 292 -8.01 7.51 8.27
C GLN A 292 -9.09 6.57 8.81
N ILE A 293 -9.27 6.54 10.15
CA ILE A 293 -10.29 5.69 10.79
C ILE A 293 -11.70 6.08 10.35
N ALA A 294 -12.01 7.38 10.28
CA ALA A 294 -13.31 7.86 9.86
C ALA A 294 -13.59 7.54 8.39
N LEU A 295 -12.62 7.77 7.49
CA LEU A 295 -12.71 7.44 6.07
C LEU A 295 -12.97 5.94 5.88
N VAL A 296 -12.14 5.10 6.49
CA VAL A 296 -12.25 3.64 6.39
C VAL A 296 -13.59 3.10 6.86
N ARG A 297 -14.13 3.64 7.97
CA ARG A 297 -15.47 3.27 8.46
C ARG A 297 -16.56 3.55 7.42
N ARG A 298 -16.50 4.71 6.75
CA ARG A 298 -17.45 5.08 5.71
C ARG A 298 -17.29 4.20 4.47
N LEU A 299 -16.06 4.00 3.99
CA LEU A 299 -15.78 3.18 2.82
C LEU A 299 -16.24 1.73 3.01
N THR A 300 -15.88 1.13 4.14
CA THR A 300 -16.23 -0.27 4.43
C THR A 300 -17.71 -0.51 4.72
N ALA A 301 -18.46 0.53 5.11
CA ALA A 301 -19.92 0.46 5.23
C ALA A 301 -20.64 0.37 3.87
N SER A 302 -20.00 0.84 2.78
CA SER A 302 -20.57 0.78 1.44
C SER A 302 -20.52 -0.64 0.86
N PRO A 303 -21.64 -1.20 0.37
CA PRO A 303 -21.63 -2.51 -0.28
C PRO A 303 -20.83 -2.55 -1.61
N ALA A 304 -20.51 -1.37 -2.19
CA ALA A 304 -19.73 -1.28 -3.41
C ALA A 304 -18.22 -1.47 -3.19
N VAL A 305 -17.73 -1.46 -1.95
CA VAL A 305 -16.32 -1.60 -1.60
C VAL A 305 -16.06 -2.98 -1.03
N ASP A 306 -15.09 -3.72 -1.54
CA ASP A 306 -14.77 -5.07 -1.08
C ASP A 306 -13.53 -5.12 -0.19
N LEU A 307 -12.58 -4.19 -0.39
CA LEU A 307 -11.32 -4.08 0.37
C LEU A 307 -10.81 -2.65 0.31
N VAL A 308 -10.15 -2.18 1.38
CA VAL A 308 -9.47 -0.87 1.45
C VAL A 308 -7.99 -1.07 1.74
N PHE A 309 -7.12 -0.36 1.03
CA PHE A 309 -5.68 -0.34 1.26
C PHE A 309 -5.13 1.08 1.12
N ALA A 310 -3.96 1.34 1.72
CA ALA A 310 -3.45 2.70 1.78
C ALA A 310 -1.93 2.81 1.85
N GLU A 311 -1.46 4.01 1.50
CA GLU A 311 -0.08 4.45 1.47
C GLU A 311 0.07 5.84 2.11
N HIS A 312 1.24 6.49 1.97
CA HIS A 312 1.63 7.81 2.48
C HIS A 312 2.36 7.82 3.83
N ALA A 313 1.97 6.99 4.78
CA ALA A 313 2.61 7.02 6.10
C ALA A 313 4.11 6.68 6.07
N HIS A 314 4.62 6.15 4.96
CA HIS A 314 6.00 5.69 4.73
C HIS A 314 6.49 4.65 5.73
N VAL A 315 5.61 4.17 6.58
CA VAL A 315 5.83 3.06 7.54
C VAL A 315 4.64 2.13 7.53
N VAL A 316 4.87 0.89 7.91
CA VAL A 316 3.80 -0.11 8.00
C VAL A 316 2.83 0.26 9.11
N GLN A 317 1.54 0.26 8.78
CA GLN A 317 0.41 0.45 9.70
C GLN A 317 -0.43 -0.85 9.79
N PRO A 318 -1.40 -0.94 10.72
CA PRO A 318 -2.16 -2.15 10.96
C PRO A 318 -2.93 -2.69 9.77
N ILE A 319 -3.08 -4.03 9.75
CA ILE A 319 -4.01 -4.74 8.90
C ILE A 319 -5.12 -5.31 9.78
N THR A 320 -6.38 -4.97 9.50
CA THR A 320 -7.52 -5.40 10.32
C THR A 320 -8.76 -5.58 9.48
N LYS A 321 -9.90 -5.84 10.14
CA LYS A 321 -11.23 -5.83 9.51
C LYS A 321 -12.10 -4.75 10.12
N VAL A 322 -12.74 -3.96 9.27
CA VAL A 322 -13.74 -2.97 9.64
C VAL A 322 -15.02 -3.28 8.87
N ASN A 323 -16.16 -3.33 9.56
CA ASN A 323 -17.45 -3.75 8.98
C ASN A 323 -17.34 -5.09 8.20
N GLY A 324 -16.52 -6.03 8.71
CA GLY A 324 -16.29 -7.34 8.09
C GLY A 324 -15.36 -7.36 6.88
N LYS A 325 -14.88 -6.22 6.39
CA LYS A 325 -14.00 -6.08 5.22
C LYS A 325 -12.57 -5.83 5.63
N TRP A 326 -11.63 -6.37 4.85
CA TRP A 326 -10.21 -6.17 5.09
C TRP A 326 -9.79 -4.72 4.82
N VAL A 327 -8.92 -4.23 5.68
CA VAL A 327 -8.33 -2.88 5.64
C VAL A 327 -6.85 -2.99 5.90
N VAL A 328 -6.04 -2.40 5.03
CA VAL A 328 -4.61 -2.18 5.19
C VAL A 328 -4.42 -0.68 5.35
N TYR A 329 -4.11 -0.21 6.56
CA TYR A 329 -4.02 1.22 6.85
C TYR A 329 -2.76 1.89 6.28
N GLY A 330 -1.69 1.14 6.06
CA GLY A 330 -0.47 1.61 5.43
C GLY A 330 0.48 0.46 5.13
N MET A 331 1.01 0.43 3.91
CA MET A 331 1.95 -0.62 3.50
C MET A 331 3.42 -0.22 3.71
N GLY A 332 3.68 1.04 4.06
CA GLY A 332 5.03 1.60 4.07
C GLY A 332 5.63 1.66 2.67
N ASN A 333 6.90 1.98 2.59
CA ASN A 333 7.57 2.08 1.29
C ASN A 333 7.85 0.69 0.68
N MET A 334 7.74 0.57 -0.63
CA MET A 334 8.34 -0.51 -1.39
C MET A 334 9.83 -0.23 -1.64
N VAL A 335 10.14 1.04 -1.89
CA VAL A 335 11.49 1.61 -1.88
C VAL A 335 11.44 3.11 -1.61
N ALA A 336 12.37 3.60 -0.82
CA ALA A 336 12.61 5.01 -0.59
C ALA A 336 14.03 5.21 -0.04
N GLN A 337 14.45 6.45 0.04
CA GLN A 337 15.67 6.84 0.75
C GLN A 337 15.32 8.04 1.67
N SER A 338 14.53 7.75 2.70
CA SER A 338 14.18 8.73 3.72
C SER A 338 15.37 9.07 4.62
N ASP A 339 15.23 10.08 5.49
CA ASP A 339 16.24 10.36 6.50
C ASP A 339 16.45 9.16 7.43
N THR A 340 17.69 8.93 7.82
CA THR A 340 18.07 7.80 8.71
C THR A 340 17.50 7.92 10.12
N VAL A 341 16.98 9.09 10.51
CA VAL A 341 16.20 9.25 11.77
C VAL A 341 14.90 8.49 11.75
N TYR A 342 14.41 8.08 10.57
CA TYR A 342 13.21 7.27 10.38
C TYR A 342 13.54 5.85 9.91
N PRO A 343 14.22 5.02 10.73
CA PRO A 343 14.70 3.71 10.28
C PRO A 343 13.57 2.74 9.88
N ARG A 344 12.33 3.01 10.32
CA ARG A 344 11.14 2.21 9.95
C ARG A 344 10.64 2.52 8.54
N ALA A 345 11.04 3.64 7.94
CA ALA A 345 10.75 3.98 6.54
C ALA A 345 11.52 3.13 5.52
N TYR A 346 12.44 2.27 6.00
CA TYR A 346 13.17 1.27 5.21
C TYR A 346 12.59 -0.15 5.36
N GLU A 347 11.36 -0.21 5.78
CA GLU A 347 10.57 -1.43 5.94
C GLU A 347 9.19 -1.20 5.34
N GLY A 348 8.72 -2.19 4.63
CA GLY A 348 7.39 -2.17 4.02
C GLY A 348 6.77 -3.55 4.04
N ILE A 349 5.59 -3.64 3.47
CA ILE A 349 4.91 -4.89 3.19
C ILE A 349 4.37 -4.90 1.76
N SER A 350 4.34 -6.09 1.16
CA SER A 350 3.38 -6.40 0.11
C SER A 350 2.25 -7.23 0.73
N VAL A 351 1.01 -6.93 0.37
CA VAL A 351 -0.15 -7.67 0.87
C VAL A 351 -0.77 -8.50 -0.24
N ARG A 352 -1.23 -9.70 0.10
CA ARG A 352 -1.84 -10.62 -0.86
C ARG A 352 -3.18 -11.10 -0.36
N PHE A 353 -4.21 -10.87 -1.14
CA PHE A 353 -5.56 -11.34 -0.88
C PHE A 353 -6.01 -12.30 -1.97
N THR A 354 -6.57 -13.44 -1.56
CA THR A 354 -7.23 -14.37 -2.47
C THR A 354 -8.74 -14.21 -2.31
N PHE A 355 -9.40 -13.83 -3.38
CA PHE A 355 -10.85 -13.77 -3.46
C PHE A 355 -11.36 -15.05 -4.12
N SER A 356 -12.38 -15.65 -3.56
CA SER A 356 -13.07 -16.81 -4.15
C SER A 356 -14.53 -16.47 -4.39
N GLU A 357 -15.04 -16.90 -5.54
CA GLU A 357 -16.42 -16.73 -5.93
C GLU A 357 -17.36 -17.56 -5.04
N THR A 358 -18.49 -16.98 -4.70
CA THR A 358 -19.56 -17.60 -3.93
C THR A 358 -20.89 -17.32 -4.63
N ARG A 359 -21.98 -17.94 -4.19
CA ARG A 359 -23.33 -17.62 -4.69
C ARG A 359 -23.75 -16.16 -4.50
N HIS A 360 -23.03 -15.38 -3.67
CA HIS A 360 -23.32 -13.98 -3.36
C HIS A 360 -22.23 -13.01 -3.85
N GLY A 361 -21.40 -13.42 -4.81
CA GLY A 361 -20.24 -12.66 -5.28
C GLY A 361 -18.93 -13.15 -4.66
N PHE A 362 -17.90 -12.32 -4.69
CA PHE A 362 -16.56 -12.67 -4.23
C PHE A 362 -16.36 -12.35 -2.74
N ARG A 363 -15.56 -13.18 -2.05
CA ARG A 363 -15.11 -12.91 -0.69
C ARG A 363 -13.65 -13.25 -0.53
N VAL A 364 -12.95 -12.56 0.36
CA VAL A 364 -11.58 -12.90 0.73
C VAL A 364 -11.55 -14.21 1.50
N THR A 365 -10.85 -15.20 0.96
CA THR A 365 -10.66 -16.53 1.58
C THR A 365 -9.26 -16.71 2.16
N ARG A 366 -8.28 -15.92 1.67
CA ARG A 366 -6.92 -15.88 2.23
C ARG A 366 -6.45 -14.44 2.25
N ALA A 367 -5.79 -14.05 3.34
CA ALA A 367 -5.11 -12.78 3.51
C ALA A 367 -3.69 -13.05 4.01
N ALA A 368 -2.70 -12.42 3.40
CA ALA A 368 -1.31 -12.56 3.79
C ALA A 368 -0.56 -11.25 3.58
N TYR A 369 0.52 -11.06 4.35
CA TYR A 369 1.48 -9.98 4.12
C TYR A 369 2.89 -10.56 4.05
N LEU A 370 3.74 -9.88 3.29
CA LEU A 370 5.16 -10.19 3.12
C LEU A 370 5.94 -8.97 3.59
N PRO A 371 6.65 -9.05 4.72
CA PRO A 371 7.58 -8.01 5.13
C PRO A 371 8.69 -7.83 4.12
N THR A 372 8.99 -6.59 3.76
CA THR A 372 10.12 -6.20 2.92
C THR A 372 11.06 -5.27 3.67
N SER A 373 12.33 -5.29 3.30
CA SER A 373 13.32 -4.34 3.81
C SER A 373 14.45 -4.18 2.80
N TRP A 374 15.12 -3.05 2.81
CA TRP A 374 16.28 -2.78 1.97
C TRP A 374 17.39 -2.07 2.74
N ASN A 375 18.60 -2.12 2.20
CA ASN A 375 19.77 -1.46 2.77
C ASN A 375 19.79 0.04 2.40
N PHE A 376 20.43 0.85 3.23
CA PHE A 376 20.79 2.20 2.85
C PHE A 376 21.76 2.19 1.65
N TYR A 377 21.55 3.12 0.73
CA TYR A 377 22.48 3.32 -0.36
C TYR A 377 23.79 3.95 0.15
N SER A 378 24.89 3.48 -0.36
CA SER A 378 26.16 4.17 -0.36
C SER A 378 26.96 3.72 -1.57
N PRO A 379 27.90 4.54 -2.11
CA PRO A 379 28.74 4.13 -3.20
C PRO A 379 29.42 2.78 -2.91
N GLY A 380 29.29 1.85 -3.82
CA GLY A 380 29.76 0.47 -3.62
C GLY A 380 28.76 -0.49 -2.93
N ASN A 381 27.65 0.02 -2.42
CA ASN A 381 26.61 -0.78 -1.76
C ASN A 381 25.21 -0.39 -2.27
N PRO A 382 24.85 -0.75 -3.48
CA PRO A 382 23.56 -0.42 -4.07
C PRO A 382 22.39 -1.06 -3.32
N ILE A 383 21.22 -0.41 -3.42
CA ILE A 383 19.98 -0.86 -2.75
C ILE A 383 19.55 -2.23 -3.25
N ARG A 384 19.11 -3.06 -2.32
CA ARG A 384 18.49 -4.37 -2.60
C ARG A 384 17.25 -4.55 -1.76
N VAL A 385 16.08 -4.53 -2.38
CA VAL A 385 14.80 -4.82 -1.74
C VAL A 385 14.67 -6.32 -1.54
N ARG A 386 14.42 -6.74 -0.32
CA ARG A 386 14.37 -8.17 0.06
C ARG A 386 13.08 -8.54 0.77
N PRO A 387 12.42 -9.63 0.37
CA PRO A 387 11.38 -10.24 1.19
C PRO A 387 12.04 -10.82 2.45
N VAL A 388 11.69 -10.27 3.61
CA VAL A 388 12.44 -10.47 4.88
C VAL A 388 12.49 -11.94 5.30
N VAL A 389 11.34 -12.62 5.27
CA VAL A 389 11.25 -14.05 5.71
C VAL A 389 12.09 -14.95 4.81
N SER A 390 11.99 -14.75 3.48
CA SER A 390 12.79 -15.52 2.53
C SER A 390 14.28 -15.22 2.65
N ALA A 391 14.65 -13.94 2.82
CA ALA A 391 16.05 -13.54 2.99
C ALA A 391 16.68 -14.13 4.26
N LEU A 392 15.94 -14.13 5.37
CA LEU A 392 16.38 -14.78 6.63
C LEU A 392 16.57 -16.29 6.47
N ARG A 393 15.63 -16.96 5.78
CA ARG A 393 15.69 -18.40 5.54
C ARG A 393 16.91 -18.80 4.69
N ASN A 394 17.21 -17.97 3.68
CA ASN A 394 18.29 -18.24 2.71
C ASN A 394 19.64 -17.64 3.15
N GLY A 395 19.73 -16.97 4.31
CA GLY A 395 20.95 -16.35 4.81
C GLY A 395 21.46 -15.19 3.94
N VAL A 396 20.56 -14.45 3.27
CA VAL A 396 20.89 -13.35 2.34
C VAL A 396 20.63 -12.01 2.99
N GLY A 397 21.61 -11.09 2.94
CA GLY A 397 21.51 -9.74 3.51
C GLY A 397 21.96 -9.66 4.96
N ASP A 398 21.80 -8.46 5.56
CA ASP A 398 22.13 -8.23 6.98
C ASP A 398 21.07 -8.90 7.89
N ARG A 399 21.49 -9.98 8.56
CA ARG A 399 20.61 -10.77 9.42
C ARG A 399 20.03 -9.95 10.59
N ALA A 400 20.82 -9.08 11.21
CA ALA A 400 20.36 -8.30 12.36
C ALA A 400 19.27 -7.30 11.92
N ARG A 401 19.50 -6.60 10.80
CA ARG A 401 18.52 -5.70 10.20
C ARG A 401 17.25 -6.43 9.78
N LEU A 402 17.36 -7.59 9.14
CA LEU A 402 16.21 -8.39 8.71
C LEU A 402 15.38 -8.90 9.90
N LEU A 403 16.02 -9.37 10.99
CA LEU A 403 15.31 -9.76 12.21
C LEU A 403 14.58 -8.58 12.87
N LEU A 404 15.21 -7.40 12.87
CA LEU A 404 14.59 -6.19 13.38
C LEU A 404 13.40 -5.79 12.51
N ALA A 405 13.55 -5.77 11.20
CA ALA A 405 12.48 -5.47 10.24
C ALA A 405 11.30 -6.44 10.40
N HIS A 406 11.56 -7.74 10.49
CA HIS A 406 10.55 -8.77 10.75
C HIS A 406 9.75 -8.48 12.02
N ARG A 407 10.44 -8.26 13.13
CA ARG A 407 9.81 -7.97 14.43
C ARG A 407 8.97 -6.69 14.37
N MET A 408 9.53 -5.61 13.80
CA MET A 408 8.89 -4.30 13.81
C MET A 408 7.68 -4.25 12.87
N THR A 409 7.76 -4.88 11.71
CA THR A 409 6.65 -5.03 10.78
C THR A 409 5.51 -5.84 11.41
N ARG A 410 5.82 -6.98 12.05
CA ARG A 410 4.81 -7.78 12.74
C ARG A 410 4.09 -6.99 13.85
N LEU A 411 4.82 -6.20 14.63
CA LEU A 411 4.23 -5.32 15.64
C LEU A 411 3.33 -4.24 15.00
N ALA A 412 3.74 -3.67 13.88
CA ALA A 412 2.94 -2.66 13.18
C ALA A 412 1.64 -3.25 12.62
N VAL A 413 1.74 -4.35 11.89
CA VAL A 413 0.58 -5.06 11.29
C VAL A 413 -0.48 -5.41 12.35
N ASN A 414 -0.06 -5.73 13.56
CA ASN A 414 -0.95 -6.09 14.66
C ASN A 414 -1.27 -4.93 15.63
N GLY A 415 -0.89 -3.71 15.32
CA GLY A 415 -0.92 -2.57 16.24
C GLY A 415 -2.29 -2.13 16.75
N LEU A 416 -3.38 -2.54 16.11
CA LEU A 416 -4.76 -2.29 16.58
C LEU A 416 -5.37 -3.47 17.36
N ASN A 417 -4.68 -4.59 17.46
CA ASN A 417 -5.18 -5.75 18.18
C ASN A 417 -4.80 -5.67 19.67
N GLN A 418 -5.76 -5.96 20.52
CA GLN A 418 -5.47 -6.12 21.97
C GLN A 418 -4.44 -7.24 22.15
N HIS A 419 -3.44 -6.99 22.99
CA HIS A 419 -2.35 -7.94 23.29
C HIS A 419 -1.43 -8.33 22.10
N GLY A 420 -1.50 -7.63 20.95
CA GLY A 420 -0.65 -7.92 19.79
C GLY A 420 -1.00 -9.20 19.03
N ASP A 421 -2.20 -9.72 19.23
CA ASP A 421 -2.69 -10.89 18.52
C ASP A 421 -2.85 -10.61 17.01
N THR A 422 -2.56 -11.62 16.20
CA THR A 422 -2.75 -11.50 14.74
C THR A 422 -4.22 -11.41 14.39
N THR A 423 -4.60 -10.49 13.50
CA THR A 423 -5.97 -10.41 12.98
C THR A 423 -6.41 -11.78 12.44
N PRO A 424 -7.55 -12.33 12.89
CA PRO A 424 -7.99 -13.65 12.50
C PRO A 424 -8.05 -13.85 10.98
N GLY A 425 -7.33 -14.87 10.50
CA GLY A 425 -7.23 -15.20 9.08
C GLY A 425 -6.10 -14.47 8.32
N LEU A 426 -5.33 -13.58 8.96
CA LEU A 426 -4.12 -12.98 8.38
C LEU A 426 -2.92 -13.91 8.62
N ARG A 427 -2.08 -14.06 7.59
CA ARG A 427 -0.84 -14.86 7.64
C ARG A 427 0.36 -14.05 7.22
N GLU A 428 1.50 -14.27 7.83
CA GLU A 428 2.80 -13.83 7.36
C GLU A 428 3.39 -14.84 6.36
N ARG A 429 4.05 -14.37 5.32
CA ARG A 429 4.70 -15.21 4.29
C ARG A 429 6.17 -14.84 4.09
#